data_6c16f23b55a6adc3f13568f4417a4a2e
#
_entry.id   6c16f23b55a6adc3f13568f4417a4a2e
#
_cell.length_a   1.000
_cell.length_b   1.000
_cell.length_c   1.000
_cell.angle_alpha   90.00
_cell.angle_beta   90.00
_cell.angle_gamma   90.00
#
_symmetry.space_group_name_H-M   'P 1'
#
loop_
_entity.id
_entity.type
_entity.pdbx_description
1 polymer ?
#
loop_
_entity_poly.entity_id
_entity_poly.type
_entity_poly.pdbx_seq_one_letter_code
_entity_poly.pdbx_strand_id
1 'polypeptide(L)'
;GTGVQTCALPISMLEAAVREDLNARATRVSAVLNPVKLVITNYPEGQVEELETVNNPENEADGSHIIEFSRELWIEREDFMEDAPKKYFRLTPGNEVRLKSAYIVKCTGCKKDENGNVTEVYCEYDPMSKSGMPGSDRKVKGTLHWVSCGHCQPAEVRLYDRLFSIENPGAEERDFRELLNPESLKVLPQCYVEKYAATKKPLEYLQFQRIGYFMMDKDSTAEHLVFNRTVGLKDTWSKKNK
;
A
#
# COMPACT_ATOMS: atom_id res chain seq x y z
N GLY A 1 12.02 -49.48 -11.75
CA GLY A 1 11.88 -48.26 -10.93
C GLY A 1 10.94 -47.30 -11.62
N THR A 2 9.73 -47.16 -11.10
CA THR A 2 8.78 -46.11 -11.51
C THR A 2 9.28 -44.79 -10.97
N GLY A 3 9.98 -44.02 -11.80
CA GLY A 3 10.37 -42.66 -11.48
C GLY A 3 9.10 -41.80 -11.38
N VAL A 4 8.68 -41.47 -10.17
CA VAL A 4 7.70 -40.41 -9.92
C VAL A 4 8.40 -39.11 -10.26
N GLN A 5 8.13 -38.57 -11.42
CA GLN A 5 8.58 -37.25 -11.82
C GLN A 5 7.69 -36.24 -11.08
N THR A 6 8.15 -35.79 -9.93
CA THR A 6 7.53 -34.66 -9.24
C THR A 6 7.83 -33.40 -10.05
N CYS A 7 6.88 -32.95 -10.85
CA CYS A 7 6.93 -31.67 -11.51
C CYS A 7 6.66 -30.57 -10.46
N ALA A 8 7.70 -30.12 -9.79
CA ALA A 8 7.60 -28.95 -8.92
C ALA A 8 7.39 -27.72 -9.79
N LEU A 9 6.23 -27.08 -9.65
CA LEU A 9 5.98 -25.80 -10.31
C LEU A 9 6.88 -24.71 -9.69
N PRO A 10 7.43 -23.81 -10.52
CA PRO A 10 8.18 -22.67 -9.99
C PRO A 10 7.31 -21.86 -9.04
N ILE A 11 7.89 -21.38 -7.94
CA ILE A 11 7.16 -20.57 -6.94
C ILE A 11 6.53 -19.32 -7.56
N SER A 12 7.13 -18.77 -8.61
CA SER A 12 6.58 -17.65 -9.38
C SER A 12 5.22 -17.96 -10.02
N MET A 13 4.99 -19.21 -10.41
CA MET A 13 3.69 -19.63 -10.94
C MET A 13 2.63 -19.70 -9.86
N LEU A 14 3.00 -20.19 -8.67
CA LEU A 14 2.10 -20.19 -7.52
C LEU A 14 1.73 -18.76 -7.12
N GLU A 15 2.73 -17.88 -7.01
CA GLU A 15 2.51 -16.46 -6.70
C GLU A 15 1.62 -15.78 -7.74
N ALA A 16 1.78 -16.08 -9.03
CA ALA A 16 0.93 -15.55 -10.10
C ALA A 16 -0.52 -16.01 -9.96
N ALA A 17 -0.74 -17.29 -9.68
CA ALA A 17 -2.09 -17.85 -9.47
C ALA A 17 -2.76 -17.22 -8.22
N VAL A 18 -2.01 -17.02 -7.16
CA VAL A 18 -2.52 -16.34 -5.94
C VAL A 18 -2.90 -14.89 -6.25
N ARG A 19 -2.09 -14.15 -7.01
CA ARG A 19 -2.43 -12.78 -7.42
C ARG A 19 -3.70 -12.72 -8.25
N GLU A 20 -3.86 -13.63 -9.20
CA GLU A 20 -5.06 -13.69 -10.04
C GLU A 20 -6.32 -13.95 -9.22
N ASP A 21 -6.29 -14.95 -8.35
CA ASP A 21 -7.40 -15.26 -7.45
C ASP A 21 -7.75 -14.08 -6.52
N LEU A 22 -6.74 -13.51 -5.87
CA LEU A 22 -6.95 -12.40 -4.94
C LEU A 22 -7.36 -11.10 -5.63
N ASN A 23 -6.90 -10.87 -6.87
CA ASN A 23 -7.37 -9.72 -7.64
C ASN A 23 -8.88 -9.76 -7.87
N ALA A 24 -9.42 -10.95 -8.11
CA ALA A 24 -10.85 -11.11 -8.36
C ALA A 24 -11.72 -10.95 -7.09
N ARG A 25 -11.20 -11.25 -5.91
CA ARG A 25 -12.03 -11.36 -4.69
C ARG A 25 -11.61 -10.55 -3.48
N ALA A 26 -10.38 -10.02 -3.43
CA ALA A 26 -9.92 -9.27 -2.27
C ALA A 26 -10.48 -7.85 -2.23
N THR A 27 -11.01 -7.45 -1.10
CA THR A 27 -11.43 -6.06 -0.86
C THR A 27 -10.23 -5.14 -0.85
N ARG A 28 -10.31 -4.02 -1.59
CA ARG A 28 -9.29 -2.98 -1.60
C ARG A 28 -9.48 -2.06 -0.40
N VAL A 29 -8.40 -1.85 0.33
CA VAL A 29 -8.34 -0.89 1.43
C VAL A 29 -7.10 -0.03 1.32
N SER A 30 -7.12 1.11 1.96
CA SER A 30 -5.95 1.98 2.06
C SER A 30 -5.15 1.66 3.31
N ALA A 31 -3.84 1.49 3.13
CA ALA A 31 -2.88 1.29 4.20
C ALA A 31 -1.58 2.02 3.87
N VAL A 32 -0.96 2.63 4.87
CA VAL A 32 0.31 3.36 4.73
C VAL A 32 1.35 2.69 5.59
N LEU A 33 2.39 2.15 4.96
CA LEU A 33 3.39 1.32 5.63
C LEU A 33 4.59 2.12 6.13
N ASN A 34 4.98 3.17 5.41
CA ASN A 34 6.06 4.08 5.79
C ASN A 34 5.52 5.51 5.79
N PRO A 35 4.85 5.92 6.87
CA PRO A 35 4.06 7.14 6.87
C PRO A 35 4.90 8.42 6.93
N VAL A 36 4.45 9.42 6.18
CA VAL A 36 4.77 10.83 6.37
C VAL A 36 3.47 11.63 6.36
N LYS A 37 3.41 12.68 7.17
CA LYS A 37 2.22 13.51 7.27
C LYS A 37 2.11 14.43 6.04
N LEU A 38 0.92 14.46 5.44
CA LEU A 38 0.52 15.44 4.43
C LEU A 38 -0.52 16.37 5.05
N VAL A 39 -0.28 17.67 4.96
CA VAL A 39 -1.20 18.69 5.44
C VAL A 39 -1.78 19.44 4.24
N ILE A 40 -3.10 19.43 4.11
CA ILE A 40 -3.81 20.19 3.08
C ILE A 40 -4.13 21.55 3.64
N THR A 41 -3.31 22.53 3.32
CA THR A 41 -3.28 23.84 3.99
C THR A 41 -4.53 24.68 3.78
N ASN A 42 -5.25 24.48 2.69
CA ASN A 42 -6.51 25.18 2.39
C ASN A 42 -7.76 24.33 2.66
N TYR A 43 -7.63 23.17 3.26
CA TYR A 43 -8.78 22.38 3.72
C TYR A 43 -9.21 22.85 5.10
N PRO A 44 -10.51 23.05 5.37
CA PRO A 44 -10.98 23.59 6.64
C PRO A 44 -10.57 22.73 7.84
N GLU A 45 -10.08 23.35 8.88
CA GLU A 45 -9.75 22.67 10.13
C GLU A 45 -11.00 22.03 10.76
N GLY A 46 -10.83 20.81 11.25
CA GLY A 46 -11.91 20.07 11.91
C GLY A 46 -12.96 19.47 10.96
N GLN A 47 -12.90 19.79 9.66
CA GLN A 47 -13.82 19.20 8.68
C GLN A 47 -13.42 17.75 8.40
N VAL A 48 -14.42 16.87 8.41
CA VAL A 48 -14.30 15.46 8.03
C VAL A 48 -15.34 15.16 6.99
N GLU A 49 -14.93 14.58 5.86
CA GLU A 49 -15.83 14.12 4.82
C GLU A 49 -15.85 12.58 4.75
N GLU A 50 -17.03 12.03 4.58
CA GLU A 50 -17.21 10.61 4.27
C GLU A 50 -17.17 10.44 2.75
N LEU A 51 -16.15 9.74 2.26
CA LEU A 51 -15.97 9.46 0.84
C LEU A 51 -16.24 7.99 0.56
N GLU A 52 -16.97 7.73 -0.52
CA GLU A 52 -17.22 6.37 -0.97
C GLU A 52 -16.06 5.86 -1.80
N THR A 53 -15.62 4.63 -1.51
CA THR A 53 -14.58 3.94 -2.26
C THR A 53 -15.02 2.52 -2.61
N VAL A 54 -14.72 2.09 -3.83
CA VAL A 54 -15.14 0.78 -4.35
C VAL A 54 -14.34 -0.34 -3.68
N ASN A 55 -15.04 -1.40 -3.25
CA ASN A 55 -14.40 -2.54 -2.61
C ASN A 55 -13.55 -3.35 -3.59
N ASN A 56 -14.08 -3.60 -4.78
CA ASN A 56 -13.35 -4.33 -5.82
C ASN A 56 -13.78 -3.83 -7.21
N PRO A 57 -12.91 -3.16 -7.98
CA PRO A 57 -13.27 -2.70 -9.31
C PRO A 57 -13.50 -3.82 -10.32
N GLU A 58 -13.05 -5.04 -10.04
CA GLU A 58 -13.27 -6.23 -10.88
C GLU A 58 -14.62 -6.92 -10.56
N ASN A 59 -15.28 -6.54 -9.46
CA ASN A 59 -16.53 -7.14 -9.01
C ASN A 59 -17.46 -6.10 -8.38
N GLU A 60 -18.37 -5.55 -9.15
CA GLU A 60 -19.34 -4.55 -8.68
C GLU A 60 -20.25 -5.07 -7.55
N ALA A 61 -20.48 -6.38 -7.48
CA ALA A 61 -21.29 -6.99 -6.44
C ALA A 61 -20.69 -6.87 -5.03
N ASP A 62 -19.39 -6.63 -4.92
CA ASP A 62 -18.72 -6.41 -3.64
C ASP A 62 -19.06 -5.03 -3.03
N GLY A 63 -19.66 -4.13 -3.80
CA GLY A 63 -20.10 -2.82 -3.33
C GLY A 63 -18.95 -1.86 -3.02
N SER A 64 -19.20 -1.02 -2.04
CA SER A 64 -18.31 0.05 -1.62
C SER A 64 -18.28 0.18 -0.10
N HIS A 65 -17.36 0.97 0.40
CA HIS A 65 -17.30 1.37 1.81
C HIS A 65 -16.91 2.83 1.94
N ILE A 66 -17.03 3.37 3.14
CA ILE A 66 -16.71 4.75 3.44
C ILE A 66 -15.29 4.86 3.99
N ILE A 67 -14.54 5.85 3.47
CA ILE A 67 -13.28 6.29 4.03
C ILE A 67 -13.40 7.77 4.42
N GLU A 68 -12.95 8.12 5.62
CA GLU A 68 -13.01 9.49 6.12
C GLU A 68 -11.80 10.29 5.62
N PHE A 69 -12.07 11.51 5.12
CA PHE A 69 -11.07 12.44 4.61
C PHE A 69 -11.01 13.67 5.51
N SER A 70 -9.80 14.14 5.79
CA SER A 70 -9.55 15.30 6.66
C SER A 70 -8.36 16.12 6.17
N ARG A 71 -8.07 17.22 6.84
CA ARG A 71 -6.95 18.11 6.54
C ARG A 71 -5.59 17.43 6.63
N GLU A 72 -5.38 16.55 7.62
CA GLU A 72 -4.14 15.84 7.85
C GLU A 72 -4.28 14.37 7.45
N LEU A 73 -3.37 13.91 6.61
CA LEU A 73 -3.34 12.57 6.08
C LEU A 73 -1.98 11.92 6.30
N TRP A 74 -1.95 10.60 6.40
CA TRP A 74 -0.75 9.81 6.20
C TRP A 74 -0.66 9.39 4.75
N ILE A 75 0.53 9.58 4.14
CA ILE A 75 0.88 9.05 2.82
C ILE A 75 2.18 8.26 2.92
N GLU A 76 2.50 7.47 1.89
CA GLU A 76 3.80 6.82 1.82
C GLU A 76 4.92 7.87 1.67
N ARG A 77 5.97 7.72 2.45
CA ARG A 77 7.14 8.60 2.38
C ARG A 77 7.78 8.61 0.99
N GLU A 78 7.78 7.46 0.32
CA GLU A 78 8.32 7.28 -1.03
C GLU A 78 7.49 8.00 -2.11
N ASP A 79 6.28 8.40 -1.80
CA ASP A 79 5.41 9.16 -2.71
C ASP A 79 5.72 10.67 -2.73
N PHE A 80 6.70 11.11 -1.97
CA PHE A 80 7.19 12.48 -1.97
C PHE A 80 8.70 12.54 -2.21
N MET A 81 9.14 13.45 -3.07
CA MET A 81 10.53 13.86 -3.24
C MET A 81 10.61 15.37 -3.40
N GLU A 82 11.51 16.02 -2.67
CA GLU A 82 11.73 17.47 -2.81
C GLU A 82 12.38 17.79 -4.16
N ASP A 83 13.44 17.04 -4.51
CA ASP A 83 14.12 17.12 -5.80
C ASP A 83 13.85 15.84 -6.60
N ALA A 84 12.88 15.90 -7.50
CA ALA A 84 12.44 14.73 -8.23
C ALA A 84 12.96 14.69 -9.67
N PRO A 85 13.27 13.49 -10.22
CA PRO A 85 13.61 13.33 -11.63
C PRO A 85 12.41 13.63 -12.54
N LYS A 86 12.68 13.96 -13.81
CA LYS A 86 11.64 14.36 -14.80
C LYS A 86 10.48 13.39 -15.00
N LYS A 87 10.68 12.10 -14.71
CA LYS A 87 9.64 11.05 -14.85
C LYS A 87 9.08 10.59 -13.50
N TYR A 88 9.09 11.44 -12.50
CA TYR A 88 8.50 11.17 -11.20
C TYR A 88 7.04 11.64 -11.20
N PHE A 89 6.10 10.72 -11.17
CA PHE A 89 4.66 10.99 -11.25
C PHE A 89 3.99 10.88 -9.87
N ARG A 90 4.62 11.45 -8.87
CA ARG A 90 4.14 11.52 -7.49
C ARG A 90 4.28 12.94 -6.98
N LEU A 91 4.25 13.16 -5.67
CA LEU A 91 4.37 14.48 -5.08
C LEU A 91 5.80 15.02 -5.11
N THR A 92 5.95 16.17 -5.69
CA THR A 92 7.11 17.05 -5.61
C THR A 92 6.61 18.49 -5.66
N PRO A 93 7.30 19.49 -5.09
CA PRO A 93 6.85 20.88 -5.14
C PRO A 93 6.47 21.31 -6.56
N GLY A 94 5.23 21.83 -6.71
CA GLY A 94 4.67 22.26 -7.98
C GLY A 94 3.88 21.20 -8.76
N ASN A 95 3.98 19.91 -8.40
CA ASN A 95 3.23 18.84 -9.06
C ASN A 95 1.85 18.63 -8.45
N GLU A 96 0.94 18.15 -9.31
CA GLU A 96 -0.38 17.71 -8.90
C GLU A 96 -0.49 16.19 -8.97
N VAL A 97 -1.23 15.63 -8.00
CA VAL A 97 -1.63 14.23 -7.99
C VAL A 97 -3.08 14.11 -7.54
N ARG A 98 -3.72 13.00 -7.87
CA ARG A 98 -5.00 12.63 -7.29
C ARG A 98 -4.78 11.85 -6.00
N LEU A 99 -5.45 12.27 -4.95
CA LEU A 99 -5.68 11.41 -3.79
C LEU A 99 -6.87 10.51 -4.12
N LYS A 100 -6.66 9.19 -4.05
CA LYS A 100 -7.64 8.21 -4.52
C LYS A 100 -9.01 8.41 -3.87
N SER A 101 -10.07 8.39 -4.66
CA SER A 101 -11.46 8.62 -4.23
C SER A 101 -11.73 10.00 -3.62
N ALA A 102 -10.78 10.93 -3.67
CA ALA A 102 -10.87 12.24 -3.06
C ALA A 102 -10.60 13.36 -4.08
N TYR A 103 -9.62 14.19 -3.83
CA TYR A 103 -9.34 15.42 -4.58
C TYR A 103 -8.01 15.36 -5.31
N ILE A 104 -7.85 16.26 -6.28
CA ILE A 104 -6.54 16.60 -6.83
C ILE A 104 -5.89 17.61 -5.89
N VAL A 105 -4.64 17.36 -5.54
CA VAL A 105 -3.83 18.23 -4.69
C VAL A 105 -2.55 18.64 -5.43
N LYS A 106 -2.08 19.85 -5.13
CA LYS A 106 -0.81 20.39 -5.63
C LYS A 106 0.15 20.54 -4.45
N CYS A 107 1.33 19.95 -4.57
CA CYS A 107 2.37 20.10 -3.56
C CYS A 107 2.94 21.51 -3.57
N THR A 108 3.04 22.14 -2.39
CA THR A 108 3.59 23.49 -2.22
C THR A 108 4.94 23.48 -1.49
N GLY A 109 5.30 22.41 -0.82
CA GLY A 109 6.57 22.29 -0.12
C GLY A 109 6.56 21.22 0.96
N CYS A 110 7.56 21.28 1.83
CA CYS A 110 7.70 20.34 2.95
C CYS A 110 8.39 21.02 4.13
N LYS A 111 8.31 20.35 5.28
CA LYS A 111 9.08 20.64 6.48
C LYS A 111 10.06 19.52 6.75
N LYS A 112 11.28 19.86 7.13
CA LYS A 112 12.33 18.91 7.49
C LYS A 112 12.77 19.09 8.94
N ASP A 113 13.24 18.02 9.56
CA ASP A 113 13.89 18.05 10.86
C ASP A 113 15.34 18.50 10.77
N GLU A 114 16.06 18.53 11.90
CA GLU A 114 17.45 18.91 11.99
C GLU A 114 18.39 18.03 11.15
N ASN A 115 17.99 16.79 10.88
CA ASN A 115 18.76 15.81 10.10
C ASN A 115 18.42 15.84 8.60
N GLY A 116 17.53 16.76 8.18
CA GLY A 116 17.09 16.86 6.79
C GLY A 116 16.00 15.87 6.39
N ASN A 117 15.41 15.11 7.34
CA ASN A 117 14.31 14.22 7.07
C ASN A 117 12.99 14.98 6.96
N VAL A 118 12.20 14.66 5.94
CA VAL A 118 10.88 15.25 5.76
C VAL A 118 9.94 14.78 6.86
N THR A 119 9.35 15.72 7.58
CA THR A 119 8.39 15.47 8.66
C THR A 119 6.96 15.77 8.26
N GLU A 120 6.76 16.75 7.37
CA GLU A 120 5.45 17.10 6.83
C GLU A 120 5.58 17.49 5.37
N VAL A 121 4.58 17.14 4.57
CA VAL A 121 4.41 17.56 3.18
C VAL A 121 3.20 18.49 3.13
N TYR A 122 3.32 19.63 2.44
CA TYR A 122 2.26 20.61 2.30
C TYR A 122 1.67 20.57 0.91
N CYS A 123 0.34 20.53 0.86
CA CYS A 123 -0.44 20.59 -0.38
C CYS A 123 -1.61 21.56 -0.25
N GLU A 124 -2.10 22.01 -1.39
CA GLU A 124 -3.40 22.65 -1.54
C GLU A 124 -4.30 21.77 -2.38
N TYR A 125 -5.56 21.61 -1.99
CA TYR A 125 -6.52 20.84 -2.75
C TYR A 125 -7.35 21.74 -3.66
N ASP A 126 -7.83 21.16 -4.78
CA ASP A 126 -8.81 21.78 -5.65
C ASP A 126 -10.21 21.31 -5.24
N PRO A 127 -11.04 22.20 -4.64
CA PRO A 127 -12.38 21.82 -4.16
C PRO A 127 -13.31 21.33 -5.28
N MET A 128 -13.05 21.70 -6.54
CA MET A 128 -13.86 21.30 -7.70
C MET A 128 -13.45 19.96 -8.29
N SER A 129 -12.38 19.33 -7.77
CA SER A 129 -11.78 18.10 -8.32
C SER A 129 -12.23 16.82 -7.64
N LYS A 130 -13.18 16.88 -6.69
CA LYS A 130 -13.68 15.70 -5.97
C LYS A 130 -14.10 14.59 -6.95
N SER A 131 -13.69 13.37 -6.70
CA SER A 131 -14.05 12.20 -7.52
C SER A 131 -15.56 12.10 -7.69
N GLY A 132 -16.02 11.90 -8.94
CA GLY A 132 -17.43 11.90 -9.29
C GLY A 132 -18.04 13.28 -9.61
N MET A 133 -17.32 14.37 -9.35
CA MET A 133 -17.74 15.72 -9.73
C MET A 133 -17.29 16.08 -11.15
N PRO A 134 -17.98 17.02 -11.86
CA PRO A 134 -17.58 17.42 -13.22
C PRO A 134 -16.12 17.89 -13.34
N GLY A 135 -15.57 18.54 -12.32
CA GLY A 135 -14.16 18.97 -12.29
C GLY A 135 -13.15 17.85 -12.03
N SER A 136 -13.62 16.63 -11.80
CA SER A 136 -12.74 15.47 -11.55
C SER A 136 -12.05 14.92 -12.80
N ASP A 137 -12.51 15.30 -13.99
CA ASP A 137 -11.99 14.81 -15.29
C ASP A 137 -10.63 15.36 -15.66
N ARG A 138 -10.14 16.35 -14.93
CA ARG A 138 -8.82 16.92 -15.15
C ARG A 138 -7.74 15.83 -15.00
N LYS A 139 -6.96 15.63 -16.06
CA LYS A 139 -5.95 14.61 -16.12
C LYS A 139 -4.73 14.99 -15.26
N VAL A 140 -4.40 14.14 -14.29
CA VAL A 140 -3.15 14.16 -13.55
C VAL A 140 -2.47 12.78 -13.69
N LYS A 141 -1.14 12.76 -13.64
CA LYS A 141 -0.38 11.53 -13.95
C LYS A 141 -0.25 10.58 -12.78
N GLY A 142 -0.48 11.02 -11.56
CA GLY A 142 -0.29 10.21 -10.36
C GLY A 142 -1.56 10.10 -9.52
N THR A 143 -1.79 8.91 -8.95
CA THR A 143 -2.81 8.68 -7.93
C THR A 143 -2.15 8.06 -6.72
N LEU A 144 -2.36 8.66 -5.55
CA LEU A 144 -1.80 8.20 -4.28
C LEU A 144 -2.89 7.65 -3.37
N HIS A 145 -2.55 6.61 -2.61
CA HIS A 145 -3.36 6.17 -1.48
C HIS A 145 -2.99 6.97 -0.23
N TRP A 146 -3.89 7.01 0.70
CA TRP A 146 -3.80 7.80 1.92
C TRP A 146 -4.72 7.25 2.99
N VAL A 147 -4.49 7.63 4.25
CA VAL A 147 -5.44 7.48 5.36
C VAL A 147 -5.48 8.76 6.17
N SER A 148 -6.64 9.07 6.76
CA SER A 148 -6.77 10.24 7.64
C SER A 148 -6.05 10.04 8.95
N CYS A 149 -5.23 10.99 9.39
CA CYS A 149 -4.49 10.91 10.65
C CYS A 149 -5.41 10.71 11.86
N GLY A 150 -6.57 11.37 11.88
CA GLY A 150 -7.54 11.27 12.99
C GLY A 150 -8.52 10.11 12.86
N HIS A 151 -8.55 9.40 11.71
CA HIS A 151 -9.58 8.45 11.35
C HIS A 151 -8.98 7.18 10.71
N CYS A 152 -7.88 6.72 11.28
CA CYS A 152 -7.20 5.50 10.91
C CYS A 152 -6.88 4.69 12.17
N GLN A 153 -6.38 3.48 11.97
CA GLN A 153 -5.94 2.63 13.06
C GLN A 153 -4.47 2.22 12.88
N PRO A 154 -3.69 2.20 13.95
CA PRO A 154 -2.34 1.67 13.90
C PRO A 154 -2.38 0.17 13.67
N ALA A 155 -1.40 -0.34 12.94
CA ALA A 155 -1.26 -1.76 12.66
C ALA A 155 0.22 -2.14 12.55
N GLU A 156 0.52 -3.37 12.93
CA GLU A 156 1.76 -4.03 12.57
C GLU A 156 1.58 -4.70 11.21
N VAL A 157 2.57 -4.56 10.34
CA VAL A 157 2.57 -5.22 9.03
C VAL A 157 3.82 -6.07 8.90
N ARG A 158 3.64 -7.33 8.51
CA ARG A 158 4.72 -8.30 8.31
C ARG A 158 4.88 -8.58 6.82
N LEU A 159 6.02 -8.17 6.29
CA LEU A 159 6.36 -8.37 4.89
C LEU A 159 7.16 -9.66 4.76
N TYR A 160 6.46 -10.74 4.46
CA TYR A 160 7.10 -12.01 4.14
C TYR A 160 7.63 -11.99 2.71
N ASP A 161 8.83 -12.53 2.52
CA ASP A 161 9.45 -12.77 1.24
C ASP A 161 9.96 -14.22 1.20
N ARG A 162 10.60 -14.62 0.11
CA ARG A 162 11.14 -15.98 -0.05
C ARG A 162 12.18 -16.27 1.04
N LEU A 163 12.12 -17.49 1.58
CA LEU A 163 13.01 -17.93 2.64
C LEU A 163 14.47 -18.02 2.18
N PHE A 164 14.69 -18.38 0.91
CA PHE A 164 16.02 -18.52 0.34
C PHE A 164 16.34 -17.43 -0.67
N SER A 165 17.62 -17.05 -0.74
CA SER A 165 18.15 -16.05 -1.67
C SER A 165 18.23 -16.56 -3.10
N ILE A 166 18.16 -17.87 -3.29
CA ILE A 166 18.29 -18.57 -4.58
C ILE A 166 17.03 -19.36 -4.91
N GLU A 167 16.83 -19.64 -6.17
CA GLU A 167 15.61 -20.29 -6.65
C GLU A 167 15.55 -21.79 -6.28
N ASN A 168 16.69 -22.48 -6.32
CA ASN A 168 16.76 -23.92 -6.03
C ASN A 168 17.83 -24.25 -4.99
N PRO A 169 17.55 -24.03 -3.70
CA PRO A 169 18.51 -24.27 -2.63
C PRO A 169 18.90 -25.75 -2.49
N GLY A 170 18.05 -26.67 -2.90
CA GLY A 170 18.33 -28.11 -2.85
C GLY A 170 19.34 -28.61 -3.89
N ALA A 171 19.67 -27.81 -4.87
CA ALA A 171 20.69 -28.11 -5.88
C ALA A 171 22.11 -27.65 -5.46
N GLU A 172 22.23 -26.94 -4.35
CA GLU A 172 23.50 -26.40 -3.83
C GLU A 172 24.15 -27.36 -2.83
N GLU A 173 25.48 -27.43 -2.86
CA GLU A 173 26.26 -28.21 -1.88
C GLU A 173 26.53 -27.42 -0.59
N ARG A 174 26.26 -26.11 -0.60
CA ARG A 174 26.43 -25.23 0.57
C ARG A 174 25.42 -25.54 1.66
N ASP A 175 25.76 -25.22 2.90
CA ASP A 175 24.82 -25.30 4.03
C ASP A 175 23.60 -24.39 3.72
N PHE A 176 22.39 -24.95 3.90
CA PHE A 176 21.13 -24.22 3.62
C PHE A 176 21.03 -22.91 4.42
N ARG A 177 21.68 -22.84 5.58
CA ARG A 177 21.70 -21.64 6.42
C ARG A 177 22.42 -20.46 5.74
N GLU A 178 23.41 -20.74 4.89
CA GLU A 178 24.11 -19.72 4.09
C GLU A 178 23.26 -19.20 2.92
N LEU A 179 22.23 -19.95 2.57
CA LEU A 179 21.32 -19.63 1.47
C LEU A 179 20.06 -18.89 1.94
N LEU A 180 19.91 -18.68 3.24
CA LEU A 180 18.76 -17.98 3.80
C LEU A 180 18.73 -16.51 3.34
N ASN A 181 17.54 -16.04 3.02
CA ASN A 181 17.29 -14.64 2.70
C ASN A 181 17.15 -13.85 4.03
N PRO A 182 18.08 -12.95 4.36
CA PRO A 182 17.98 -12.15 5.58
C PRO A 182 16.77 -11.22 5.60
N GLU A 183 16.22 -10.89 4.42
CA GLU A 183 15.02 -10.07 4.25
C GLU A 183 13.73 -10.92 4.11
N SER A 184 13.77 -12.21 4.47
CA SER A 184 12.61 -13.11 4.36
C SER A 184 11.42 -12.69 5.22
N LEU A 185 11.65 -11.93 6.27
CA LEU A 185 10.63 -11.30 7.10
C LEU A 185 11.08 -9.92 7.54
N LYS A 186 10.31 -8.91 7.17
CA LYS A 186 10.46 -7.54 7.67
C LYS A 186 9.21 -7.14 8.43
N VAL A 187 9.38 -6.81 9.72
CA VAL A 187 8.29 -6.36 10.57
C VAL A 187 8.26 -4.84 10.59
N LEU A 188 7.11 -4.26 10.25
CA LEU A 188 6.83 -2.84 10.30
C LEU A 188 5.87 -2.59 11.48
N PRO A 189 6.34 -2.09 12.63
CA PRO A 189 5.53 -2.03 13.84
C PRO A 189 4.52 -0.88 13.87
N GLN A 190 4.70 0.15 13.03
CA GLN A 190 3.88 1.36 13.03
C GLN A 190 3.43 1.73 11.62
N CYS A 191 2.43 0.99 11.14
CA CYS A 191 1.69 1.32 9.95
C CYS A 191 0.32 1.86 10.33
N TYR A 192 -0.36 2.47 9.35
CA TYR A 192 -1.73 2.97 9.54
C TYR A 192 -2.64 2.38 8.47
N VAL A 193 -3.79 1.90 8.89
CA VAL A 193 -4.82 1.37 8.00
C VAL A 193 -6.11 2.14 8.17
N GLU A 194 -6.91 2.24 7.12
CA GLU A 194 -8.25 2.80 7.23
C GLU A 194 -9.12 1.95 8.15
N LYS A 195 -10.13 2.54 8.77
CA LYS A 195 -10.99 1.85 9.75
C LYS A 195 -11.68 0.62 9.18
N TYR A 196 -12.02 0.62 7.89
CA TYR A 196 -12.67 -0.52 7.25
C TYR A 196 -11.80 -1.79 7.28
N ALA A 197 -10.47 -1.66 7.20
CA ALA A 197 -9.56 -2.79 7.33
C ALA A 197 -9.67 -3.48 8.69
N ALA A 198 -9.97 -2.73 9.75
CA ALA A 198 -10.14 -3.26 11.10
C ALA A 198 -11.45 -4.04 11.29
N THR A 199 -12.41 -3.94 10.38
CA THR A 199 -13.66 -4.72 10.41
C THR A 199 -13.47 -6.16 9.94
N LYS A 200 -12.32 -6.46 9.33
CA LYS A 200 -12.01 -7.80 8.86
C LYS A 200 -11.71 -8.74 10.03
N LYS A 201 -11.91 -10.01 9.78
CA LYS A 201 -11.63 -11.08 10.74
C LYS A 201 -10.28 -11.70 10.46
N PRO A 202 -9.64 -12.33 11.45
CA PRO A 202 -8.45 -13.14 11.22
C PRO A 202 -8.64 -14.12 10.06
N LEU A 203 -7.59 -14.25 9.23
CA LEU A 203 -7.52 -15.06 8.02
C LEU A 203 -8.32 -14.52 6.80
N GLU A 204 -8.99 -13.40 6.91
CA GLU A 204 -9.58 -12.72 5.74
C GLU A 204 -8.51 -11.95 4.95
N TYR A 205 -8.66 -11.96 3.63
CA TYR A 205 -7.73 -11.32 2.69
C TYR A 205 -8.15 -9.91 2.34
N LEU A 206 -7.14 -9.07 2.07
CA LEU A 206 -7.29 -7.69 1.62
C LEU A 206 -6.27 -7.41 0.52
N GLN A 207 -6.58 -6.44 -0.35
CA GLN A 207 -5.55 -5.74 -1.11
C GLN A 207 -5.25 -4.41 -0.42
N PHE A 208 -4.02 -4.18 -0.01
CA PHE A 208 -3.55 -2.83 0.30
C PHE A 208 -3.23 -2.14 -1.02
N GLN A 209 -4.01 -1.11 -1.32
CA GLN A 209 -3.97 -0.42 -2.63
C GLN A 209 -2.56 0.03 -2.97
N ARG A 210 -2.11 -0.28 -4.19
CA ARG A 210 -0.77 0.01 -4.71
C ARG A 210 0.38 -0.76 -4.05
N ILE A 211 0.11 -1.61 -3.06
CA ILE A 211 1.15 -2.29 -2.26
C ILE A 211 1.16 -3.79 -2.52
N GLY A 212 0.07 -4.47 -2.26
CA GLY A 212 0.01 -5.93 -2.38
C GLY A 212 -1.20 -6.54 -1.71
N TYR A 213 -1.17 -7.87 -1.61
CA TYR A 213 -2.22 -8.65 -0.97
C TYR A 213 -1.79 -9.08 0.41
N PHE A 214 -2.69 -8.91 1.36
CA PHE A 214 -2.44 -9.14 2.78
C PHE A 214 -3.56 -9.97 3.38
N MET A 215 -3.26 -10.59 4.49
CA MET A 215 -4.22 -11.34 5.30
C MET A 215 -4.11 -10.85 6.74
N MET A 216 -5.24 -10.67 7.42
CA MET A 216 -5.23 -10.40 8.85
C MET A 216 -4.67 -11.63 9.58
N ASP A 217 -3.63 -11.43 10.39
CA ASP A 217 -3.00 -12.50 11.16
C ASP A 217 -3.98 -13.08 12.19
N LYS A 218 -3.87 -14.36 12.45
CA LYS A 218 -4.71 -15.08 13.42
C LYS A 218 -4.60 -14.53 14.84
N ASP A 219 -3.47 -13.95 15.18
CA ASP A 219 -3.18 -13.39 16.51
C ASP A 219 -3.55 -11.90 16.60
N SER A 220 -4.16 -11.33 15.54
CA SER A 220 -4.62 -9.94 15.52
C SER A 220 -5.76 -9.74 16.52
N THR A 221 -5.69 -8.63 17.26
CA THR A 221 -6.76 -8.19 18.18
C THR A 221 -7.22 -6.78 17.82
N ALA A 222 -8.32 -6.32 18.39
CA ALA A 222 -8.81 -4.96 18.16
C ALA A 222 -7.81 -3.89 18.64
N GLU A 223 -7.01 -4.19 19.66
CA GLU A 223 -5.98 -3.31 20.22
C GLU A 223 -4.64 -3.43 19.49
N HIS A 224 -4.42 -4.53 18.77
CA HIS A 224 -3.18 -4.80 18.04
C HIS A 224 -3.47 -5.52 16.73
N LEU A 225 -3.73 -4.73 15.69
CA LEU A 225 -3.95 -5.25 14.35
C LEU A 225 -2.63 -5.71 13.73
N VAL A 226 -2.63 -6.90 13.16
CA VAL A 226 -1.48 -7.48 12.46
C VAL A 226 -1.91 -7.98 11.09
N PHE A 227 -1.19 -7.56 10.04
CA PHE A 227 -1.42 -8.00 8.67
C PHE A 227 -0.17 -8.63 8.09
N ASN A 228 -0.33 -9.77 7.45
CA ASN A 228 0.75 -10.52 6.79
C ASN A 228 0.65 -10.34 5.28
N ARG A 229 1.76 -10.00 4.62
CA ARG A 229 1.80 -9.99 3.17
C ARG A 229 1.75 -11.41 2.63
N THR A 230 0.78 -11.68 1.75
CA THR A 230 0.67 -12.93 1.00
C THR A 230 1.53 -12.89 -0.25
N VAL A 231 1.29 -11.91 -1.12
CA VAL A 231 2.09 -11.62 -2.32
C VAL A 231 2.07 -10.13 -2.61
N GLY A 232 3.09 -9.60 -3.30
CA GLY A 232 3.09 -8.26 -3.86
C GLY A 232 2.15 -8.15 -5.08
N LEU A 233 1.89 -6.93 -5.57
CA LEU A 233 1.10 -6.71 -6.78
C LEU A 233 1.78 -7.22 -8.05
N LYS A 234 3.11 -7.26 -8.04
CA LYS A 234 3.95 -7.67 -9.19
C LYS A 234 5.04 -8.62 -8.73
N ASP A 235 5.49 -9.47 -9.63
CA ASP A 235 6.70 -10.24 -9.40
C ASP A 235 7.92 -9.31 -9.42
N THR A 236 8.50 -9.09 -8.24
CA THR A 236 9.72 -8.29 -8.07
C THR A 236 10.97 -9.14 -7.96
N TRP A 237 10.83 -10.45 -7.69
CA TRP A 237 11.94 -11.39 -7.53
C TRP A 237 12.69 -11.59 -8.82
N SER A 238 11.99 -11.86 -9.90
CA SER A 238 12.57 -12.07 -11.23
C SER A 238 13.33 -10.85 -11.77
N LYS A 239 13.03 -9.67 -11.23
CA LYS A 239 13.72 -8.42 -11.61
C LYS A 239 14.98 -8.13 -10.82
N LYS A 240 15.08 -8.64 -9.58
CA LYS A 240 16.26 -8.45 -8.73
C LYS A 240 17.41 -9.40 -9.10
N ASN A 241 17.09 -10.51 -9.74
CA ASN A 241 18.05 -11.59 -10.07
C ASN A 241 18.37 -11.66 -11.57
N LYS A 242 18.09 -10.61 -12.33
CA LYS A 242 18.57 -10.34 -13.67
C LYS A 242 19.60 -9.21 -13.62
#